data_bb6cfa40ae8127c4214ddc671f6304bf
#
_entry.id   bb6cfa40ae8127c4214ddc671f6304bf
#
_cell.length_a   1.000
_cell.length_b   1.000
_cell.length_c   1.000
_cell.angle_alpha   90.00
_cell.angle_beta   90.00
_cell.angle_gamma   90.00
#
_symmetry.space_group_name_H-M   'P 1'
#
loop_
_entity.id
_entity.type
_entity.pdbx_description
1 polymer ?
#
loop_
_entity_poly.entity_id
_entity_poly.type
_entity_poly.pdbx_seq_one_letter_code
_entity_poly.pdbx_strand_id
1 'polypeptide(L)'
;MRVINFAETNSVLNQYMAEIRDVQVQSDRMRFRRNIERIGEIMAYEMSKELTYSEKQVQTPLGIAPVSTFDDDVVIATVFRAGLPLHTGFLNVFDRAGNAFVSAYRYYKDKECRTVDVHIEYIACLLYTSPS
;
A
#
# COMPACT_ATOMS: atom_id res chain seq x y z
N MET A 1 -7.46 -15.72 10.59
CA MET A 1 -7.23 -14.44 9.87
C MET A 1 -7.35 -13.32 10.90
N ARG A 2 -6.31 -12.52 11.07
CA ARG A 2 -6.37 -11.33 11.95
C ARG A 2 -6.90 -10.15 11.14
N VAL A 3 -7.85 -9.42 11.70
CA VAL A 3 -8.39 -8.18 11.12
C VAL A 3 -7.98 -7.03 12.01
N ILE A 4 -7.36 -6.00 11.43
CA ILE A 4 -6.99 -4.76 12.11
C ILE A 4 -7.97 -3.68 11.66
N ASN A 5 -8.78 -3.19 12.59
CA ASN A 5 -9.74 -2.13 12.31
C ASN A 5 -9.17 -0.79 12.81
N PHE A 6 -8.71 0.03 11.92
CA PHE A 6 -8.13 1.35 12.23
C PHE A 6 -9.13 2.35 12.82
N ALA A 7 -10.43 2.07 12.73
CA ALA A 7 -11.45 2.95 13.31
C ALA A 7 -11.64 2.79 14.83
N GLU A 8 -11.01 1.77 15.43
CA GLU A 8 -11.13 1.51 16.88
C GLU A 8 -10.30 2.48 17.74
N THR A 9 -9.27 3.09 17.15
CA THR A 9 -8.40 4.04 17.85
C THR A 9 -8.26 5.34 17.05
N ASN A 10 -8.29 6.47 17.75
CA ASN A 10 -8.07 7.77 17.10
C ASN A 10 -6.61 7.94 16.71
N SER A 11 -6.39 8.37 15.49
CA SER A 11 -5.07 8.65 14.94
C SER A 11 -5.15 9.72 13.84
N VAL A 12 -4.01 10.15 13.31
CA VAL A 12 -3.95 11.06 12.17
C VAL A 12 -4.64 10.48 10.92
N LEU A 13 -4.82 9.17 10.86
CA LEU A 13 -5.57 8.51 9.80
C LEU A 13 -7.00 9.03 9.70
N ASN A 14 -7.63 9.36 10.83
CA ASN A 14 -8.99 9.90 10.87
C ASN A 14 -9.10 11.21 10.07
N GLN A 15 -8.06 12.06 10.14
CA GLN A 15 -8.02 13.31 9.37
C GLN A 15 -7.98 13.03 7.86
N TYR A 16 -7.11 12.12 7.40
CA TYR A 16 -7.02 11.79 5.97
C TYR A 16 -8.27 11.09 5.46
N MET A 17 -8.88 10.23 6.27
CA MET A 17 -10.15 9.57 5.95
C MET A 17 -11.31 10.56 5.88
N ALA A 18 -11.34 11.56 6.75
CA ALA A 18 -12.33 12.64 6.68
C ALA A 18 -12.20 13.44 5.39
N GLU A 19 -10.98 13.88 5.05
CA GLU A 19 -10.72 14.67 3.86
C GLU A 19 -11.07 13.96 2.54
N ILE A 20 -10.79 12.65 2.40
CA ILE A 20 -11.15 11.91 1.17
C ILE A 20 -12.65 11.65 1.05
N ARG A 21 -13.42 11.80 2.12
CA ARG A 21 -14.88 11.62 2.16
C ARG A 21 -15.64 12.93 2.10
N ASP A 22 -15.00 14.04 2.45
CA ASP A 22 -15.61 15.36 2.43
C ASP A 22 -15.87 15.80 0.99
N VAL A 23 -17.14 16.09 0.66
CA VAL A 23 -17.56 16.48 -0.69
C VAL A 23 -16.91 17.78 -1.18
N GLN A 24 -16.47 18.65 -0.27
CA GLN A 24 -15.79 19.90 -0.60
C GLN A 24 -14.29 19.67 -0.88
N VAL A 25 -13.66 18.76 -0.14
CA VAL A 25 -12.21 18.51 -0.19
C VAL A 25 -11.84 17.46 -1.24
N GLN A 26 -12.66 16.41 -1.42
CA GLN A 26 -12.37 15.31 -2.36
C GLN A 26 -12.25 15.75 -3.82
N SER A 27 -12.78 16.92 -4.19
CA SER A 27 -12.65 17.49 -5.54
C SER A 27 -11.22 17.97 -5.85
N ASP A 28 -10.42 18.27 -4.84
CA ASP A 28 -8.99 18.53 -4.98
C ASP A 28 -8.24 17.22 -5.30
N ARG A 29 -7.96 17.04 -6.58
CA ARG A 29 -7.34 15.81 -7.11
C ARG A 29 -5.95 15.55 -6.56
N MET A 30 -5.19 16.59 -6.25
CA MET A 30 -3.85 16.45 -5.68
C MET A 30 -3.95 16.00 -4.23
N ARG A 31 -4.76 16.67 -3.43
CA ARG A 31 -4.98 16.32 -2.02
C ARG A 31 -5.56 14.92 -1.87
N PHE A 32 -6.54 14.55 -2.70
CA PHE A 32 -7.12 13.22 -2.71
C PHE A 32 -6.05 12.14 -2.91
N ARG A 33 -5.22 12.25 -3.97
CA ARG A 33 -4.15 11.28 -4.23
C ARG A 33 -3.12 11.24 -3.09
N ARG A 34 -2.73 12.41 -2.58
CA ARG A 34 -1.76 12.50 -1.49
C ARG A 34 -2.28 11.89 -0.19
N ASN A 35 -3.55 12.04 0.11
CA ASN A 35 -4.16 11.41 1.28
C ASN A 35 -4.24 9.88 1.14
N ILE A 36 -4.55 9.36 -0.04
CA ILE A 36 -4.48 7.90 -0.29
C ILE A 36 -3.06 7.36 -0.09
N GLU A 37 -2.05 8.10 -0.53
CA GLU A 37 -0.64 7.74 -0.30
C GLU A 37 -0.30 7.71 1.20
N ARG A 38 -0.66 8.74 1.96
CA ARG A 38 -0.47 8.81 3.43
C ARG A 38 -1.19 7.68 4.18
N ILE A 39 -2.40 7.34 3.73
CA ILE A 39 -3.14 6.18 4.25
C ILE A 39 -2.34 4.91 3.99
N GLY A 40 -1.75 4.76 2.79
CA GLY A 40 -0.89 3.64 2.44
C GLY A 40 0.33 3.52 3.35
N GLU A 41 1.00 4.65 3.66
CA GLU A 41 2.14 4.70 4.59
C GLU A 41 1.76 4.20 5.98
N ILE A 42 0.61 4.66 6.51
CA ILE A 42 0.11 4.23 7.83
C ILE A 42 -0.25 2.75 7.82
N MET A 43 -0.93 2.28 6.79
CA MET A 43 -1.28 0.86 6.65
C MET A 43 -0.03 -0.02 6.58
N ALA A 44 0.98 0.38 5.80
CA ALA A 44 2.24 -0.34 5.67
C ALA A 44 2.99 -0.40 7.02
N TYR A 45 3.02 0.71 7.76
CA TYR A 45 3.59 0.73 9.10
C TYR A 45 2.88 -0.23 10.06
N GLU A 46 1.56 -0.24 10.09
CA GLU A 46 0.80 -1.17 10.93
C GLU A 46 1.03 -2.64 10.52
N MET A 47 1.05 -2.91 9.22
CA MET A 47 1.33 -4.26 8.70
C MET A 47 2.76 -4.71 9.01
N SER A 48 3.73 -3.80 9.07
CA SER A 48 5.11 -4.13 9.39
C SER A 48 5.26 -4.80 10.76
N LYS A 49 4.35 -4.55 11.70
CA LYS A 49 4.34 -5.16 13.04
C LYS A 49 4.08 -6.67 13.04
N GLU A 50 3.57 -7.19 11.94
CA GLU A 50 3.28 -8.62 11.76
C GLU A 50 4.42 -9.37 11.03
N LEU A 51 5.49 -8.67 10.62
CA LEU A 51 6.64 -9.27 9.96
C LEU A 51 7.53 -10.03 10.96
N THR A 52 8.37 -10.91 10.44
CA THR A 52 9.35 -11.65 11.23
C THR A 52 10.58 -10.79 11.49
N TYR A 53 10.95 -10.62 12.74
CA TYR A 53 12.09 -9.81 13.15
C TYR A 53 13.23 -10.69 13.69
N SER A 54 14.46 -10.37 13.29
CA SER A 54 15.68 -10.96 13.85
C SER A 54 16.65 -9.88 14.32
N GLU A 55 17.48 -10.23 15.31
CA GLU A 55 18.53 -9.33 15.81
C GLU A 55 19.73 -9.33 14.87
N LYS A 56 20.13 -8.15 14.41
CA LYS A 56 21.35 -7.92 13.64
C LYS A 56 22.31 -7.00 14.37
N GLN A 57 23.59 -7.30 14.28
CA GLN A 57 24.64 -6.44 14.82
C GLN A 57 24.93 -5.30 13.83
N VAL A 58 24.64 -4.08 14.25
CA VAL A 58 24.81 -2.90 13.42
C VAL A 58 25.97 -2.06 13.90
N GLN A 59 26.93 -1.74 13.03
CA GLN A 59 28.01 -0.79 13.33
C GLN A 59 27.45 0.62 13.38
N THR A 60 27.50 1.23 14.54
CA THR A 60 27.13 2.63 14.75
C THR A 60 28.41 3.47 14.98
N PRO A 61 28.33 4.81 14.91
CA PRO A 61 29.48 5.67 15.27
C PRO A 61 30.02 5.48 16.69
N LEU A 62 29.17 4.96 17.60
CA LEU A 62 29.51 4.74 19.01
C LEU A 62 29.92 3.29 19.31
N GLY A 63 29.85 2.39 18.33
CA GLY A 63 30.18 0.97 18.50
C GLY A 63 29.12 0.06 17.88
N ILE A 64 29.24 -1.26 18.12
CA ILE A 64 28.31 -2.25 17.63
C ILE A 64 27.08 -2.30 18.55
N ALA A 65 25.90 -2.22 17.97
CA ALA A 65 24.62 -2.32 18.67
C ALA A 65 23.73 -3.41 18.06
N PRO A 66 23.06 -4.22 18.91
CA PRO A 66 22.03 -5.14 18.45
C PRO A 66 20.77 -4.38 18.06
N VAL A 67 20.23 -4.63 16.86
CA VAL A 67 19.01 -4.00 16.35
C VAL A 67 18.11 -5.07 15.74
N SER A 68 16.85 -5.10 16.13
CA SER A 68 15.85 -5.97 15.51
C SER A 68 15.40 -5.38 14.16
N THR A 69 15.59 -6.13 13.09
CA THR A 69 15.15 -5.78 11.73
C THR A 69 14.30 -6.91 11.17
N PHE A 70 13.36 -6.58 10.26
CA PHE A 70 12.59 -7.61 9.59
C PHE A 70 13.43 -8.29 8.47
N ASP A 71 13.16 -9.58 8.25
CA ASP A 71 13.86 -10.41 7.28
C ASP A 71 12.97 -10.84 6.11
N ASP A 72 11.68 -10.52 6.15
CA ASP A 72 10.70 -10.93 5.15
C ASP A 72 10.94 -10.20 3.82
N ASP A 73 10.83 -10.94 2.70
CA ASP A 73 10.74 -10.37 1.37
C ASP A 73 9.30 -9.89 1.11
N VAL A 74 9.11 -8.58 1.09
CA VAL A 74 7.81 -7.97 0.87
C VAL A 74 7.56 -7.79 -0.63
N VAL A 75 6.36 -8.18 -1.09
CA VAL A 75 5.86 -7.91 -2.44
C VAL A 75 4.55 -7.14 -2.35
N ILE A 76 4.48 -6.01 -3.03
CA ILE A 76 3.28 -5.16 -3.07
C ILE A 76 2.54 -5.42 -4.37
N ALA A 77 1.37 -6.06 -4.27
CA ALA A 77 0.50 -6.32 -5.42
C ALA A 77 -0.61 -5.26 -5.53
N THR A 78 -0.76 -4.67 -6.71
CA THR A 78 -1.67 -3.55 -6.93
C THR A 78 -2.54 -3.73 -8.15
N VAL A 79 -3.82 -3.44 -8.00
CA VAL A 79 -4.76 -3.39 -9.12
C VAL A 79 -4.73 -2.01 -9.77
N PHE A 80 -4.40 -1.95 -11.06
CA PHE A 80 -4.37 -0.74 -11.84
C PHE A 80 -5.79 -0.24 -12.15
N ARG A 81 -5.95 1.04 -12.20
CA ARG A 81 -5.04 2.19 -12.02
C ARG A 81 -5.26 2.86 -10.67
N ALA A 82 -6.45 2.65 -10.06
CA ALA A 82 -6.88 3.33 -8.85
C ALA A 82 -5.97 3.04 -7.63
N GLY A 83 -5.32 1.89 -7.60
CA GLY A 83 -4.41 1.48 -6.52
C GLY A 83 -3.05 2.19 -6.50
N LEU A 84 -2.66 2.92 -7.57
CA LEU A 84 -1.31 3.51 -7.66
C LEU A 84 -0.93 4.44 -6.51
N PRO A 85 -1.76 5.38 -6.05
CA PRO A 85 -1.38 6.23 -4.91
C PRO A 85 -1.18 5.43 -3.61
N LEU A 86 -2.00 4.41 -3.38
CA LEU A 86 -1.84 3.51 -2.23
C LEU A 86 -0.53 2.72 -2.33
N HIS A 87 -0.23 2.19 -3.50
CA HIS A 87 1.03 1.49 -3.79
C HIS A 87 2.25 2.37 -3.50
N THR A 88 2.22 3.63 -3.92
CA THR A 88 3.30 4.60 -3.61
C THR A 88 3.48 4.75 -2.11
N GLY A 89 2.38 4.84 -1.33
CA GLY A 89 2.44 4.91 0.13
C GLY A 89 3.10 3.67 0.76
N PHE A 90 2.80 2.48 0.28
CA PHE A 90 3.46 1.26 0.73
C PHE A 90 4.96 1.24 0.37
N LEU A 91 5.34 1.69 -0.84
CA LEU A 91 6.74 1.77 -1.24
C LEU A 91 7.55 2.78 -0.43
N ASN A 92 6.93 3.84 0.08
CA ASN A 92 7.59 4.80 0.96
C ASN A 92 8.04 4.17 2.29
N VAL A 93 7.42 3.05 2.69
CA VAL A 93 7.76 2.30 3.91
C VAL A 93 8.61 1.07 3.57
N PHE A 94 8.25 0.33 2.53
CA PHE A 94 8.96 -0.86 2.05
C PHE A 94 9.68 -0.55 0.73
N ASP A 95 10.72 0.26 0.80
CA ASP A 95 11.46 0.79 -0.36
C ASP A 95 12.13 -0.29 -1.24
N ARG A 96 12.36 -1.47 -0.68
CA ARG A 96 12.96 -2.63 -1.37
C ARG A 96 11.95 -3.68 -1.81
N ALA A 97 10.64 -3.41 -1.61
CA ALA A 97 9.62 -4.38 -1.95
C ALA A 97 9.58 -4.70 -3.45
N GLY A 98 9.37 -5.96 -3.76
CA GLY A 98 9.01 -6.39 -5.10
C GLY A 98 7.65 -5.80 -5.51
N ASN A 99 7.44 -5.60 -6.81
CA ASN A 99 6.20 -5.01 -7.32
C ASN A 99 5.45 -6.01 -8.19
N ALA A 100 4.15 -6.14 -7.95
CA ALA A 100 3.25 -6.91 -8.79
C ALA A 100 2.05 -6.03 -9.20
N PHE A 101 1.66 -6.09 -10.47
CA PHE A 101 0.59 -5.29 -11.01
C PHE A 101 -0.45 -6.15 -11.70
N VAL A 102 -1.72 -5.86 -11.43
CA VAL A 102 -2.86 -6.49 -12.07
C VAL A 102 -3.62 -5.42 -12.82
N SER A 103 -3.76 -5.57 -14.15
CA SER A 103 -4.66 -4.74 -14.94
C SER A 103 -6.04 -5.36 -14.96
N ALA A 104 -7.02 -4.65 -14.42
CA ALA A 104 -8.40 -5.07 -14.39
C ALA A 104 -9.33 -3.90 -14.70
N TYR A 105 -10.40 -4.15 -15.45
CA TYR A 105 -11.43 -3.16 -15.73
C TYR A 105 -12.83 -3.75 -15.61
N ARG A 106 -13.76 -2.87 -15.29
CA ARG A 106 -15.19 -3.20 -15.27
C ARG A 106 -15.77 -3.00 -16.65
N TYR A 107 -16.59 -3.93 -17.08
CA TYR A 107 -17.42 -3.75 -18.26
C TYR A 107 -18.85 -4.19 -17.97
N TYR A 108 -19.78 -3.66 -18.74
CA TYR A 108 -21.18 -4.03 -18.64
C TYR A 108 -21.50 -5.12 -19.65
N LYS A 109 -22.09 -6.23 -19.21
CA LYS A 109 -22.51 -7.32 -20.10
C LYS A 109 -23.76 -7.01 -20.90
N ASP A 110 -24.57 -6.09 -20.37
CA ASP A 110 -25.84 -5.71 -20.96
C ASP A 110 -25.90 -4.20 -21.28
N LYS A 111 -26.73 -3.84 -22.27
CA LYS A 111 -26.96 -2.44 -22.66
C LYS A 111 -27.68 -1.63 -21.57
N GLU A 112 -28.32 -2.28 -20.60
CA GLU A 112 -29.03 -1.66 -19.50
C GLU A 112 -28.14 -1.39 -18.28
N CYS A 113 -26.85 -1.70 -18.35
CA CYS A 113 -25.85 -1.50 -17.31
C CYS A 113 -26.21 -2.13 -15.96
N ARG A 114 -26.99 -3.21 -15.97
CA ARG A 114 -27.42 -3.91 -14.73
C ARG A 114 -26.43 -4.94 -14.25
N THR A 115 -25.68 -5.55 -15.16
CA THR A 115 -24.72 -6.60 -14.86
C THR A 115 -23.31 -6.10 -15.10
N VAL A 116 -22.52 -6.01 -14.01
CA VAL A 116 -21.12 -5.63 -14.04
C VAL A 116 -20.26 -6.87 -13.97
N ASP A 117 -19.30 -6.99 -14.84
CA ASP A 117 -18.26 -8.01 -14.77
C ASP A 117 -16.87 -7.35 -14.67
N VAL A 118 -15.89 -8.12 -14.21
CA VAL A 118 -14.50 -7.68 -14.09
C VAL A 118 -13.64 -8.54 -14.99
N HIS A 119 -12.96 -7.92 -15.93
CA HIS A 119 -11.99 -8.58 -16.79
C HIS A 119 -10.57 -8.30 -16.30
N ILE A 120 -9.80 -9.36 -16.10
CA ILE A 120 -8.37 -9.27 -15.80
C ILE A 120 -7.63 -9.43 -17.12
N GLU A 121 -6.90 -8.41 -17.52
CA GLU A 121 -6.24 -8.33 -18.82
C GLU A 121 -4.77 -8.71 -18.74
N TYR A 122 -4.10 -8.34 -17.64
CA TYR A 122 -2.68 -8.51 -17.50
C TYR A 122 -2.25 -8.63 -16.04
N ILE A 123 -1.31 -9.54 -15.77
CA ILE A 123 -0.67 -9.69 -14.48
C ILE A 123 0.84 -9.66 -14.70
N ALA A 124 1.53 -8.71 -14.09
CA ALA A 124 2.99 -8.64 -14.07
C ALA A 124 3.51 -8.67 -12.64
N CYS A 125 4.52 -9.46 -12.41
CA CYS A 125 5.24 -9.51 -11.16
C CYS A 125 6.73 -9.25 -11.42
N LEU A 126 7.23 -8.14 -10.88
CA LEU A 126 8.65 -7.79 -10.91
C LEU A 126 9.25 -8.11 -9.55
N LEU A 127 9.60 -9.37 -9.35
CA LEU A 127 10.26 -9.84 -8.11
C LEU A 127 11.74 -9.45 -8.07
N TYR A 128 12.35 -9.26 -9.25
CA TYR A 128 13.74 -8.82 -9.36
C TYR A 128 13.88 -7.76 -10.44
N THR A 129 14.53 -6.66 -10.13
CA THR A 129 15.21 -5.88 -11.15
C THR A 129 16.45 -6.70 -11.53
N SER A 130 16.45 -7.28 -12.72
CA SER A 130 17.65 -7.96 -13.23
C SER A 130 18.84 -7.00 -13.14
N PRO A 131 19.93 -7.35 -12.47
CA PRO A 131 21.16 -6.62 -12.66
C PRO A 131 21.57 -6.81 -14.13
N SER A 132 21.61 -5.72 -14.84
CA SER A 132 22.22 -5.64 -16.18
C SER A 132 23.70 -5.93 -16.09
#